data_7acc1cf65c4c97aa4f9c8251772962a4
#
_entry.id   7acc1cf65c4c97aa4f9c8251772962a4
#
_cell.length_a   1.000
_cell.length_b   1.000
_cell.length_c   1.000
_cell.angle_alpha   90.00
_cell.angle_beta   90.00
_cell.angle_gamma   90.00
#
_symmetry.space_group_name_H-M   'P 1'
#
loop_
_entity.id
_entity.type
_entity.pdbx_description
1 polymer ?
#
loop_
_entity_poly.entity_id
_entity_poly.type
_entity_poly.pdbx_seq_one_letter_code
_entity_poly.pdbx_strand_id
1 'polypeptide(L)'
;MPLIKPFAGLRPLTERAGDIAAPPYDVLSSTEARERAADKPWSFLHISKAEIDLPADIDPYAPEVYARSAENLDAMIAAGVLVRDPTPRFYAYRMIMGEHVQTGLVAAASVADY
;
A
#
# COMPACT_ATOMS: atom_id res chain seq x y z
N MET A 1 -13.88 10.78 -23.02
CA MET A 1 -13.58 9.96 -21.84
C MET A 1 -13.60 10.85 -20.60
N PRO A 2 -14.28 10.48 -19.52
CA PRO A 2 -14.31 11.31 -18.32
C PRO A 2 -12.92 11.42 -17.68
N LEU A 3 -12.64 12.55 -17.05
CA LEU A 3 -11.37 12.79 -16.36
C LEU A 3 -11.13 11.76 -15.25
N ILE A 4 -12.19 11.40 -14.52
CA ILE A 4 -12.10 10.39 -13.46
C ILE A 4 -13.13 9.29 -13.69
N LYS A 5 -12.83 8.10 -13.17
CA LYS A 5 -13.73 6.95 -13.22
C LYS A 5 -13.60 6.11 -11.95
N PRO A 6 -14.63 5.31 -11.62
CA PRO A 6 -14.53 4.36 -10.52
C PRO A 6 -13.59 3.20 -10.89
N PHE A 7 -13.10 2.51 -9.87
CA PHE A 7 -12.27 1.30 -10.04
C PHE A 7 -12.56 0.31 -8.92
N ALA A 8 -12.27 -0.96 -9.18
CA ALA A 8 -12.38 -2.00 -8.17
C ALA A 8 -11.12 -2.01 -7.31
N GLY A 9 -11.19 -1.39 -6.15
CA GLY A 9 -10.05 -1.23 -5.26
C GLY A 9 -9.64 -2.52 -4.58
N LEU A 10 -8.34 -2.66 -4.37
CA LEU A 10 -7.76 -3.74 -3.57
C LEU A 10 -7.61 -3.20 -2.15
N ARG A 11 -8.39 -3.74 -1.21
CA ARG A 11 -8.46 -3.21 0.15
C ARG A 11 -8.13 -4.27 1.19
N PRO A 12 -7.53 -3.86 2.34
CA PRO A 12 -7.31 -4.78 3.44
C PRO A 12 -8.63 -5.32 3.98
N LEU A 13 -8.61 -6.58 4.44
CA LEU A 13 -9.69 -7.04 5.31
C LEU A 13 -9.76 -6.11 6.51
N THR A 14 -10.99 -5.78 6.96
CA THR A 14 -11.19 -4.87 8.09
C THR A 14 -10.44 -5.32 9.34
N GLU A 15 -10.45 -6.62 9.62
CA GLU A 15 -9.77 -7.20 10.79
C GLU A 15 -8.24 -7.12 10.69
N ARG A 16 -7.70 -6.97 9.48
CA ARG A 16 -6.26 -6.93 9.21
C ARG A 16 -5.73 -5.54 8.91
N ALA A 17 -6.61 -4.54 8.81
CA ALA A 17 -6.21 -3.20 8.40
C ALA A 17 -5.10 -2.62 9.29
N GLY A 18 -5.16 -2.82 10.60
CA GLY A 18 -4.14 -2.35 11.53
C GLY A 18 -2.78 -3.01 11.34
N ASP A 19 -2.75 -4.25 10.87
CA ASP A 19 -1.50 -4.98 10.60
C ASP A 19 -0.87 -4.58 9.26
N ILE A 20 -1.69 -4.08 8.33
CA ILE A 20 -1.28 -3.74 6.97
C ILE A 20 -0.89 -2.27 6.86
N ALA A 21 -1.63 -1.38 7.53
CA ALA A 21 -1.40 0.06 7.46
C ALA A 21 0.04 0.42 7.83
N ALA A 22 0.65 1.30 7.05
CA ALA A 22 2.03 1.70 7.25
C ALA A 22 2.19 3.17 6.92
N PRO A 23 3.22 3.84 7.50
CA PRO A 23 3.56 5.20 7.08
C PRO A 23 3.99 5.23 5.61
N PRO A 24 3.94 6.41 4.95
CA PRO A 24 4.48 6.55 3.61
C PRO A 24 5.95 6.11 3.55
N TYR A 25 6.34 5.49 2.44
CA TYR A 25 7.68 4.91 2.29
C TYR A 25 8.80 5.95 2.40
N ASP A 26 8.53 7.19 2.04
CA ASP A 26 9.53 8.26 1.97
C ASP A 26 9.80 8.97 3.29
N VAL A 27 9.04 8.65 4.35
CA VAL A 27 9.26 9.21 5.69
C VAL A 27 10.09 8.29 6.59
N LEU A 28 10.50 7.13 6.09
CA LEU A 28 11.29 6.14 6.83
C LEU A 28 12.56 5.78 6.08
N SER A 29 13.66 5.60 6.82
CA SER A 29 14.84 4.93 6.28
C SER A 29 14.56 3.43 6.17
N SER A 30 15.40 2.70 5.42
CA SER A 30 15.26 1.24 5.32
C SER A 30 15.46 0.56 6.68
N THR A 31 16.34 1.08 7.52
CA THR A 31 16.54 0.56 8.89
C THR A 31 15.30 0.74 9.75
N GLU A 32 14.70 1.93 9.72
CA GLU A 32 13.46 2.21 10.46
C GLU A 32 12.31 1.34 9.96
N ALA A 33 12.22 1.15 8.65
CA ALA A 33 11.17 0.31 8.06
C ALA A 33 11.33 -1.15 8.49
N ARG A 34 12.56 -1.68 8.54
CA ARG A 34 12.83 -3.03 9.03
C ARG A 34 12.37 -3.20 10.47
N GLU A 35 12.67 -2.23 11.33
CA GLU A 35 12.28 -2.26 12.73
C GLU A 35 10.77 -2.24 12.89
N ARG A 36 10.08 -1.38 12.14
CA ARG A 36 8.62 -1.28 12.20
C ARG A 36 7.90 -2.52 11.71
N ALA A 37 8.43 -3.18 10.71
CA ALA A 37 7.80 -4.35 10.09
C ALA A 37 8.28 -5.67 10.68
N ALA A 38 9.20 -5.66 11.65
CA ALA A 38 9.87 -6.86 12.16
C ALA A 38 8.91 -7.95 12.67
N ASP A 39 7.81 -7.56 13.32
CA ASP A 39 6.80 -8.47 13.84
C ASP A 39 5.46 -8.35 13.09
N LYS A 40 5.47 -7.73 11.91
CA LYS A 40 4.27 -7.50 11.11
C LYS A 40 4.46 -8.03 9.69
N PRO A 41 4.27 -9.32 9.45
CA PRO A 41 4.50 -9.93 8.14
C PRO A 41 3.58 -9.38 7.04
N TRP A 42 2.43 -8.80 7.41
CA TRP A 42 1.49 -8.23 6.44
C TRP A 42 1.59 -6.72 6.31
N SER A 43 2.56 -6.07 6.95
CA SER A 43 2.73 -4.62 6.82
C SER A 43 2.92 -4.23 5.35
N PHE A 44 2.26 -3.15 4.93
CA PHE A 44 2.40 -2.62 3.57
C PHE A 44 3.84 -2.20 3.26
N LEU A 45 4.69 -2.01 4.26
CA LEU A 45 6.12 -1.73 4.07
C LEU A 45 6.83 -2.85 3.29
N HIS A 46 6.35 -4.08 3.37
CA HIS A 46 6.88 -5.18 2.56
C HIS A 46 6.61 -5.00 1.07
N ILE A 47 5.71 -4.11 0.71
CA ILE A 47 5.40 -3.74 -0.69
C ILE A 47 6.07 -2.41 -1.04
N SER A 48 5.85 -1.38 -0.23
CA SER A 48 6.33 -0.02 -0.52
C SER A 48 7.84 0.15 -0.30
N LYS A 49 8.43 -0.67 0.57
CA LYS A 49 9.88 -0.70 0.85
C LYS A 49 10.36 -2.16 0.93
N ALA A 50 10.18 -2.90 -0.16
CA ALA A 50 10.48 -4.33 -0.19
C ALA A 50 11.96 -4.67 0.07
N GLU A 51 12.88 -3.69 0.02
CA GLU A 51 14.28 -3.89 0.39
C GLU A 51 14.46 -4.35 1.84
N ILE A 52 13.45 -4.16 2.69
CA ILE A 52 13.50 -4.64 4.08
C ILE A 52 13.50 -6.17 4.18
N ASP A 53 13.05 -6.87 3.14
CA ASP A 53 13.04 -8.33 3.08
C ASP A 53 14.28 -8.89 2.36
N LEU A 54 15.22 -8.04 2.01
CA LEU A 54 16.43 -8.38 1.29
C LEU A 54 17.66 -7.98 2.13
N PRO A 55 18.89 -8.40 1.74
CA PRO A 55 20.08 -8.05 2.51
C PRO A 55 20.21 -6.54 2.74
N ALA A 56 20.74 -6.16 3.90
CA ALA A 56 20.80 -4.76 4.33
C ALA A 56 21.63 -3.86 3.41
N ASP A 57 22.55 -4.43 2.64
CA ASP A 57 23.43 -3.72 1.72
C ASP A 57 22.88 -3.61 0.29
N ILE A 58 21.65 -4.10 0.05
CA ILE A 58 21.05 -4.03 -1.29
C ILE A 58 20.73 -2.58 -1.67
N ASP A 59 20.93 -2.27 -2.95
CA ASP A 59 20.48 -1.01 -3.53
C ASP A 59 18.94 -0.98 -3.52
N PRO A 60 18.29 0.01 -2.88
CA PRO A 60 16.82 0.09 -2.86
C PRO A 60 16.17 0.18 -4.24
N TYR A 61 16.94 0.52 -5.27
CA TYR A 61 16.45 0.60 -6.65
C TYR A 61 16.82 -0.61 -7.50
N ALA A 62 17.38 -1.66 -6.89
CA ALA A 62 17.74 -2.88 -7.61
C ALA A 62 16.50 -3.60 -8.14
N PRO A 63 16.61 -4.30 -9.31
CA PRO A 63 15.47 -5.05 -9.86
C PRO A 63 14.89 -6.07 -8.89
N GLU A 64 15.69 -6.66 -8.02
CA GLU A 64 15.27 -7.64 -7.01
C GLU A 64 14.27 -7.03 -6.01
N VAL A 65 14.40 -5.73 -5.72
CA VAL A 65 13.48 -5.03 -4.81
C VAL A 65 12.09 -4.96 -5.43
N TYR A 66 12.00 -4.60 -6.69
CA TYR A 66 10.71 -4.52 -7.39
C TYR A 66 10.08 -5.90 -7.59
N ALA A 67 10.89 -6.91 -7.87
CA ALA A 67 10.41 -8.29 -7.97
C ALA A 67 9.86 -8.77 -6.62
N ARG A 68 10.54 -8.47 -5.52
CA ARG A 68 10.09 -8.85 -4.18
C ARG A 68 8.79 -8.12 -3.81
N SER A 69 8.67 -6.85 -4.17
CA SER A 69 7.44 -6.07 -3.96
C SER A 69 6.24 -6.76 -4.64
N ALA A 70 6.40 -7.18 -5.88
CA ALA A 70 5.34 -7.89 -6.60
C ALA A 70 5.00 -9.23 -5.97
N GLU A 71 6.00 -10.00 -5.55
CA GLU A 71 5.80 -11.28 -4.84
C GLU A 71 5.04 -11.08 -3.53
N ASN A 72 5.40 -10.05 -2.77
CA ASN A 72 4.75 -9.75 -1.50
C ASN A 72 3.30 -9.33 -1.70
N LEU A 73 3.00 -8.54 -2.73
CA LEU A 73 1.63 -8.17 -3.07
C LEU A 73 0.81 -9.42 -3.44
N ASP A 74 1.35 -10.29 -4.28
CA ASP A 74 0.68 -11.52 -4.68
C ASP A 74 0.42 -12.42 -3.47
N ALA A 75 1.38 -12.51 -2.56
CA ALA A 75 1.23 -13.30 -1.33
C ALA A 75 0.11 -12.77 -0.43
N MET A 76 -0.01 -11.45 -0.31
CA MET A 76 -1.08 -10.83 0.49
C MET A 76 -2.46 -11.05 -0.13
N ILE A 77 -2.55 -11.02 -1.45
CA ILE A 77 -3.79 -11.33 -2.16
C ILE A 77 -4.13 -12.82 -1.98
N ALA A 78 -3.16 -13.71 -2.16
CA ALA A 78 -3.37 -15.15 -2.01
C ALA A 78 -3.79 -15.53 -0.58
N ALA A 79 -3.25 -14.83 0.43
CA ALA A 79 -3.60 -15.06 1.83
C ALA A 79 -4.98 -14.48 2.19
N GLY A 80 -5.59 -13.69 1.30
CA GLY A 80 -6.89 -13.07 1.56
C GLY A 80 -6.85 -11.88 2.50
N VAL A 81 -5.68 -11.35 2.83
CA VAL A 81 -5.56 -10.15 3.68
C VAL A 81 -5.81 -8.87 2.89
N LEU A 82 -5.60 -8.91 1.57
CA LEU A 82 -6.03 -7.88 0.63
C LEU A 82 -7.09 -8.48 -0.28
N VAL A 83 -8.22 -7.79 -0.41
CA VAL A 83 -9.37 -8.28 -1.18
C VAL A 83 -9.79 -7.20 -2.18
N ARG A 84 -9.97 -7.60 -3.43
CA ARG A 84 -10.47 -6.71 -4.47
C ARG A 84 -11.98 -6.57 -4.35
N ASP A 85 -12.47 -5.33 -4.42
CA ASP A 85 -13.90 -5.08 -4.45
C ASP A 85 -14.53 -5.72 -5.70
N PRO A 86 -15.76 -6.24 -5.60
CA PRO A 86 -16.39 -6.98 -6.72
C PRO A 86 -16.81 -6.09 -7.89
N THR A 87 -16.99 -4.79 -7.66
CA THR A 87 -17.41 -3.84 -8.69
C THR A 87 -16.62 -2.55 -8.60
N PRO A 88 -16.48 -1.82 -9.73
CA PRO A 88 -15.86 -0.50 -9.70
C PRO A 88 -16.63 0.48 -8.82
N ARG A 89 -15.90 1.27 -8.04
CA ARG A 89 -16.46 2.25 -7.08
C ARG A 89 -15.56 3.47 -6.99
N PHE A 90 -16.15 4.56 -6.49
CA PHE A 90 -15.39 5.67 -5.93
C PHE A 90 -15.22 5.41 -4.44
N TYR A 91 -14.19 5.97 -3.82
CA TYR A 91 -13.91 5.76 -2.40
C TYR A 91 -13.82 7.10 -1.68
N ALA A 92 -14.34 7.13 -0.46
CA ALA A 92 -14.14 8.25 0.45
C ALA A 92 -12.92 7.92 1.32
N TYR A 93 -11.93 8.79 1.31
CA TYR A 93 -10.74 8.65 2.15
C TYR A 93 -10.80 9.68 3.27
N ARG A 94 -11.05 9.22 4.47
CA ARG A 94 -11.22 10.07 5.63
C ARG A 94 -9.94 10.11 6.45
N MET A 95 -9.39 11.30 6.62
CA MET A 95 -8.19 11.53 7.42
C MET A 95 -8.56 12.31 8.66
N ILE A 96 -8.08 11.83 9.81
CA ILE A 96 -8.32 12.45 11.11
C ILE A 96 -6.97 12.76 11.75
N MET A 97 -6.75 14.05 12.11
CA MET A 97 -5.56 14.48 12.81
C MET A 97 -5.99 15.39 13.95
N GLY A 98 -5.96 14.86 15.19
CA GLY A 98 -6.52 15.58 16.34
C GLY A 98 -8.00 15.84 16.16
N GLU A 99 -8.39 17.11 16.17
CA GLU A 99 -9.78 17.53 15.93
C GLU A 99 -10.07 17.80 14.45
N HIS A 100 -9.05 17.80 13.61
CA HIS A 100 -9.22 18.06 12.18
C HIS A 100 -9.64 16.78 11.45
N VAL A 101 -10.74 16.86 10.72
CA VAL A 101 -11.26 15.75 9.88
C VAL A 101 -11.38 16.25 8.45
N GLN A 102 -10.77 15.50 7.53
CA GLN A 102 -10.84 15.81 6.10
C GLN A 102 -11.20 14.54 5.34
N THR A 103 -12.13 14.66 4.39
CA THR A 103 -12.53 13.54 3.54
C THR A 103 -12.22 13.89 2.08
N GLY A 104 -11.51 12.99 1.41
CA GLY A 104 -11.17 13.11 0.00
C GLY A 104 -11.88 12.06 -0.84
N LEU A 105 -11.95 12.31 -2.13
CA LEU A 105 -12.46 11.36 -3.11
C LEU A 105 -11.28 10.63 -3.76
N VAL A 106 -11.35 9.31 -3.79
CA VAL A 106 -10.36 8.46 -4.47
C VAL A 106 -10.99 7.89 -5.73
N ALA A 107 -10.33 8.07 -6.86
CA ALA A 107 -10.80 7.62 -8.17
C ALA A 107 -9.62 7.36 -9.10
N ALA A 108 -9.85 6.65 -10.19
CA ALA A 108 -8.86 6.54 -11.25
C ALA A 108 -8.93 7.78 -12.13
N ALA A 109 -7.78 8.37 -12.45
CA ALA A 109 -7.70 9.55 -13.31
C ALA A 109 -7.12 9.20 -14.67
N SER A 110 -7.63 9.85 -15.71
CA SER A 110 -7.08 9.70 -17.06
C SER A 110 -5.72 10.39 -17.14
N VAL A 111 -4.68 9.64 -17.48
CA VAL A 111 -3.34 10.22 -17.66
C VAL A 111 -3.30 11.17 -18.84
N ALA A 112 -4.05 10.87 -19.90
CA ALA A 112 -4.09 11.71 -21.11
C ALA A 112 -4.76 13.06 -20.87
N ASP A 113 -5.79 13.10 -19.99
CA ASP A 113 -6.57 14.30 -19.73
C ASP A 113 -6.11 15.07 -18.48
N TYR A 114 -5.25 14.47 -17.67
CA TYR A 114 -4.73 15.06 -16.44
C TYR A 114 -3.50 15.92 -16.72
#